data_36711210bd0a47792560c7045719147b
#
_entry.id   36711210bd0a47792560c7045719147b
#
_cell.length_a   1.000
_cell.length_b   1.000
_cell.length_c   1.000
_cell.angle_alpha   90.00
_cell.angle_beta   90.00
_cell.angle_gamma   90.00
#
_symmetry.space_group_name_H-M   'P 1'
#
loop_
_entity.id
_entity.type
_entity.pdbx_description
1 polymer ?
#
loop_
_entity_poly.entity_id
_entity_poly.type
_entity_poly.pdbx_seq_one_letter_code
_entity_poly.pdbx_strand_id
1 'polypeptide(L)'
;MLVANKADVYQPADHAAFAALLAERHDLSAHQVVAQGAINPELLDLPCHQHQLTDSATHNAARQHAAAKPLSAVMSLQSHERWRRAENQGQGYYSCGWIFDHDTVFDMTQILEWARTASVQRAKGMVRIAGGTLRFNRQQHEFEIETADSAPADSRVELIDTARGPWNSLQTALLAARQ
;
A
#
# COMPACT_ATOMS: atom_id res chain seq x y z
N MET A 1 9.86 6.14 20.71
CA MET A 1 10.40 4.89 20.14
C MET A 1 10.48 4.97 18.65
N LEU A 2 11.52 4.39 18.00
CA LEU A 2 11.69 4.24 16.56
C LEU A 2 11.85 2.76 16.20
N VAL A 3 11.11 2.27 15.20
CA VAL A 3 11.24 0.90 14.72
C VAL A 3 11.64 0.92 13.24
N ALA A 4 12.78 0.31 12.93
CA ALA A 4 13.23 0.06 11.57
C ALA A 4 12.79 -1.35 11.17
N ASN A 5 11.73 -1.46 10.39
CA ASN A 5 11.17 -2.74 9.95
C ASN A 5 11.74 -3.17 8.60
N LYS A 6 11.55 -4.45 8.24
CA LYS A 6 12.04 -5.10 7.01
C LYS A 6 13.57 -5.21 6.94
N ALA A 7 14.20 -5.46 8.09
CA ALA A 7 15.66 -5.62 8.15
C ALA A 7 16.20 -6.80 7.33
N ASP A 8 15.33 -7.75 6.98
CA ASP A 8 15.59 -8.88 6.08
C ASP A 8 15.95 -8.46 4.64
N VAL A 9 15.57 -7.23 4.23
CA VAL A 9 15.88 -6.70 2.90
C VAL A 9 16.89 -5.55 2.92
N TYR A 10 17.44 -5.21 4.09
CA TYR A 10 18.40 -4.11 4.22
C TYR A 10 19.73 -4.44 3.54
N GLN A 11 20.27 -3.45 2.87
CA GLN A 11 21.65 -3.44 2.37
C GLN A 11 22.58 -2.75 3.40
N PRO A 12 23.90 -2.92 3.31
CA PRO A 12 24.84 -2.24 4.22
C PRO A 12 24.63 -0.72 4.29
N ALA A 13 24.24 -0.09 3.19
CA ALA A 13 23.95 1.35 3.15
C ALA A 13 22.72 1.73 3.99
N ASP A 14 21.70 0.88 4.07
CA ASP A 14 20.48 1.13 4.86
C ASP A 14 20.78 1.09 6.35
N HIS A 15 21.63 0.14 6.79
CA HIS A 15 22.11 0.08 8.17
C HIS A 15 22.92 1.33 8.54
N ALA A 16 23.79 1.81 7.65
CA ALA A 16 24.56 3.04 7.86
C ALA A 16 23.64 4.27 7.94
N ALA A 17 22.64 4.37 7.05
CA ALA A 17 21.66 5.45 7.04
C ALA A 17 20.81 5.45 8.33
N PHE A 18 20.40 4.27 8.80
CA PHE A 18 19.66 4.15 10.05
C PHE A 18 20.51 4.54 11.26
N ALA A 19 21.77 4.13 11.31
CA ALA A 19 22.70 4.53 12.37
C ALA A 19 22.92 6.05 12.39
N ALA A 20 23.07 6.69 11.21
CA ALA A 20 23.18 8.15 11.10
C ALA A 20 21.90 8.85 11.62
N LEU A 21 20.73 8.36 11.24
CA LEU A 21 19.45 8.88 11.73
C LEU A 21 19.35 8.81 13.25
N LEU A 22 19.78 7.69 13.87
CA LEU A 22 19.80 7.55 15.33
C LEU A 22 20.75 8.52 16.02
N ALA A 23 21.90 8.82 15.39
CA ALA A 23 22.87 9.77 15.93
C ALA A 23 22.34 11.21 15.96
N GLU A 24 21.45 11.57 15.03
CA GLU A 24 20.79 12.88 14.97
C GLU A 24 19.58 13.00 15.91
N ARG A 25 19.03 11.89 16.39
CA ARG A 25 17.79 11.85 17.14
C ARG A 25 18.05 11.60 18.63
N HIS A 26 18.31 12.66 19.38
CA HIS A 26 18.55 12.60 20.84
C HIS A 26 17.26 12.47 21.67
N ASP A 27 16.10 12.56 21.03
CA ASP A 27 14.77 12.50 21.65
C ASP A 27 14.21 11.06 21.74
N LEU A 28 14.92 10.06 21.23
CA LEU A 28 14.46 8.69 21.20
C LEU A 28 14.77 7.95 22.50
N SER A 29 13.74 7.48 23.20
CA SER A 29 13.87 6.64 24.40
C SER A 29 14.28 5.19 24.09
N ALA A 30 13.96 4.69 22.91
CA ALA A 30 14.29 3.35 22.46
C ALA A 30 14.25 3.24 20.93
N HIS A 31 15.00 2.28 20.39
CA HIS A 31 14.90 1.89 18.97
C HIS A 31 15.05 0.37 18.83
N GLN A 32 14.50 -0.17 17.76
CA GLN A 32 14.63 -1.58 17.41
C GLN A 32 14.70 -1.74 15.88
N VAL A 33 15.56 -2.66 15.44
CA VAL A 33 15.60 -3.13 14.04
C VAL A 33 14.92 -4.49 14.00
N VAL A 34 13.90 -4.63 13.16
CA VAL A 34 13.07 -5.84 13.09
C VAL A 34 12.86 -6.30 11.66
N ALA A 35 12.68 -7.60 11.49
CA ALA A 35 12.27 -8.22 10.24
C ALA A 35 10.80 -8.67 10.34
N GLN A 36 10.05 -8.56 9.26
CA GLN A 36 8.68 -9.05 9.13
C GLN A 36 7.71 -8.59 10.25
N GLY A 37 7.97 -7.42 10.85
CA GLY A 37 7.15 -6.88 11.91
C GLY A 37 7.32 -7.54 13.29
N ALA A 38 8.34 -8.37 13.49
CA ALA A 38 8.62 -9.06 14.77
C ALA A 38 9.15 -8.08 15.81
N ILE A 39 8.27 -7.25 16.36
CA ILE A 39 8.58 -6.29 17.42
C ILE A 39 8.49 -6.96 18.78
N ASN A 40 9.39 -6.59 19.73
CA ASN A 40 9.23 -7.00 21.13
C ASN A 40 8.00 -6.30 21.72
N PRO A 41 6.96 -7.04 22.19
CA PRO A 41 5.74 -6.46 22.73
C PRO A 41 5.97 -5.54 23.94
N GLU A 42 7.01 -5.77 24.76
CA GLU A 42 7.35 -4.94 25.91
C GLU A 42 7.66 -3.48 25.52
N LEU A 43 8.09 -3.24 24.27
CA LEU A 43 8.33 -1.89 23.77
C LEU A 43 7.03 -1.09 23.57
N LEU A 44 5.87 -1.75 23.48
CA LEU A 44 4.57 -1.10 23.36
C LEU A 44 4.10 -0.51 24.69
N ASP A 45 4.64 -0.99 25.81
CA ASP A 45 4.32 -0.52 27.15
C ASP A 45 5.20 0.66 27.61
N LEU A 46 6.11 1.12 26.74
CA LEU A 46 6.91 2.31 27.05
C LEU A 46 6.02 3.54 27.21
N PRO A 47 6.29 4.39 28.21
CA PRO A 47 5.49 5.59 28.44
C PRO A 47 5.50 6.49 27.20
N CYS A 48 4.32 6.87 26.75
CA CYS A 48 4.14 7.82 25.67
C CYS A 48 4.47 9.22 26.22
N HIS A 49 5.61 9.77 25.83
CA HIS A 49 5.89 11.18 26.06
C HIS A 49 5.06 12.00 25.06
N GLN A 50 4.11 12.79 25.54
CA GLN A 50 3.43 13.79 24.72
C GLN A 50 4.47 14.86 24.34
N HIS A 51 5.11 14.71 23.20
CA HIS A 51 5.80 15.82 22.59
C HIS A 51 4.75 16.85 22.15
N GLN A 52 4.70 17.99 22.82
CA GLN A 52 4.09 19.17 22.23
C GLN A 52 4.83 19.39 20.90
N LEU A 53 4.13 19.20 19.79
CA LEU A 53 4.61 19.57 18.47
C LEU A 53 4.76 21.09 18.48
N THR A 54 5.92 21.58 18.89
CA THR A 54 6.28 22.97 18.64
C THR A 54 6.36 23.13 17.14
N ASP A 55 5.57 24.06 16.59
CA ASP A 55 5.56 24.45 15.19
C ASP A 55 6.94 25.00 14.77
N SER A 56 7.90 24.12 14.55
CA SER A 56 9.19 24.48 14.00
C SER A 56 9.13 24.31 12.48
N ALA A 57 9.58 25.31 11.77
CA ALA A 57 9.60 25.38 10.30
C ALA A 57 10.29 24.18 9.60
N THR A 58 11.05 23.38 10.33
CA THR A 58 11.63 22.11 9.90
C THR A 58 10.60 20.98 9.64
N HIS A 59 9.38 21.08 10.19
CA HIS A 59 8.33 20.09 9.93
C HIS A 59 7.69 20.18 8.52
N ASN A 60 7.91 21.27 7.78
CA ASN A 60 7.40 21.35 6.41
C ASN A 60 8.13 20.41 5.45
N ALA A 61 9.41 20.11 5.68
CA ALA A 61 10.15 19.12 4.89
C ALA A 61 9.68 17.68 5.23
N ALA A 62 9.42 17.39 6.51
CA ALA A 62 8.91 16.08 6.93
C ALA A 62 7.44 15.83 6.50
N ARG A 63 6.62 16.89 6.38
CA ARG A 63 5.27 16.76 5.80
C ARG A 63 5.28 16.48 4.30
N GLN A 64 6.33 16.85 3.58
CA GLN A 64 6.50 16.48 2.17
C GLN A 64 6.85 15.00 1.98
N HIS A 65 7.31 14.32 3.05
CA HIS A 65 7.53 12.88 3.09
C HIS A 65 6.39 12.11 3.79
N ALA A 66 5.28 12.76 4.14
CA ALA A 66 4.07 12.03 4.51
C ALA A 66 3.71 11.14 3.32
N ALA A 67 3.95 9.84 3.47
CA ALA A 67 3.65 8.85 2.45
C ALA A 67 2.23 9.13 1.94
N ALA A 68 2.10 9.43 0.66
CA ALA A 68 0.79 9.64 0.05
C ALA A 68 -0.06 8.44 0.48
N LYS A 69 -1.17 8.68 1.16
CA LYS A 69 -2.07 7.59 1.57
C LYS A 69 -2.35 6.76 0.32
N PRO A 70 -2.29 5.43 0.39
CA PRO A 70 -2.57 4.61 -0.76
C PRO A 70 -3.90 5.07 -1.36
N LEU A 71 -3.94 5.24 -2.68
CA LEU A 71 -5.09 5.80 -3.38
C LEU A 71 -6.37 5.06 -3.02
N SER A 72 -6.26 3.73 -2.87
CA SER A 72 -7.33 2.84 -2.43
C SER A 72 -7.91 3.18 -1.05
N ALA A 73 -7.14 3.79 -0.14
CA ALA A 73 -7.61 4.14 1.20
C ALA A 73 -8.40 5.47 1.26
N VAL A 74 -8.29 6.30 0.21
CA VAL A 74 -8.90 7.66 0.16
C VAL A 74 -10.13 7.68 -0.75
N MET A 75 -10.26 6.71 -1.67
CA MET A 75 -11.38 6.65 -2.60
C MET A 75 -12.65 6.12 -1.94
N SER A 76 -13.76 6.79 -2.19
CA SER A 76 -15.11 6.34 -1.86
C SER A 76 -16.03 6.48 -3.08
N LEU A 77 -17.00 5.58 -3.21
CA LEU A 77 -18.06 5.68 -4.22
C LEU A 77 -19.20 6.56 -3.71
N GLN A 78 -19.81 7.29 -4.62
CA GLN A 78 -21.09 7.94 -4.36
C GLN A 78 -22.22 6.91 -4.53
N SER A 79 -23.41 7.18 -3.98
CA SER A 79 -24.52 6.23 -3.90
C SER A 79 -25.03 5.67 -5.24
N HIS A 80 -24.68 6.33 -6.36
CA HIS A 80 -25.10 5.92 -7.72
C HIS A 80 -23.94 5.42 -8.60
N GLU A 81 -22.70 5.41 -8.05
CA GLU A 81 -21.52 4.97 -8.79
C GLU A 81 -21.27 3.48 -8.59
N ARG A 82 -21.12 2.76 -9.72
CA ARG A 82 -20.72 1.36 -9.72
C ARG A 82 -19.22 1.16 -9.56
N TRP A 83 -18.45 2.14 -10.02
CA TRP A 83 -17.00 2.15 -9.89
C TRP A 83 -16.43 3.56 -10.11
N ARG A 84 -15.22 3.78 -9.59
CA ARG A 84 -14.45 5.02 -9.79
C ARG A 84 -12.97 4.70 -9.97
N ARG A 85 -12.28 5.52 -10.76
CA ARG A 85 -10.82 5.51 -10.92
C ARG A 85 -10.23 6.80 -10.39
N ALA A 86 -9.03 6.70 -9.82
CA ALA A 86 -8.17 7.85 -9.55
C ALA A 86 -6.72 7.53 -9.89
N GLU A 87 -5.99 8.57 -10.30
CA GLU A 87 -4.56 8.51 -10.58
C GLU A 87 -3.83 9.37 -9.55
N ASN A 88 -2.62 8.96 -9.18
CA ASN A 88 -1.75 9.72 -8.30
C ASN A 88 -0.30 9.66 -8.81
N GLN A 89 0.49 10.66 -8.42
CA GLN A 89 1.92 10.72 -8.68
C GLN A 89 2.63 11.26 -7.45
N GLY A 90 3.69 10.61 -7.02
CA GLY A 90 4.50 11.06 -5.89
C GLY A 90 5.71 10.18 -5.65
N GLN A 91 6.78 10.74 -5.11
CA GLN A 91 8.01 10.02 -4.72
C GLN A 91 8.64 9.18 -5.85
N GLY A 92 8.54 9.63 -7.11
CA GLY A 92 9.08 8.90 -8.26
C GLY A 92 8.19 7.78 -8.79
N TYR A 93 6.96 7.63 -8.27
CA TYR A 93 6.00 6.63 -8.70
C TYR A 93 4.73 7.25 -9.26
N TYR A 94 4.10 6.53 -10.17
CA TYR A 94 2.75 6.76 -10.67
C TYR A 94 1.86 5.62 -10.18
N SER A 95 0.66 5.94 -9.73
CA SER A 95 -0.32 4.92 -9.36
C SER A 95 -1.68 5.20 -9.98
N CYS A 96 -2.42 4.13 -10.23
CA CYS A 96 -3.80 4.17 -10.65
C CYS A 96 -4.59 3.17 -9.83
N GLY A 97 -5.66 3.65 -9.19
CA GLY A 97 -6.53 2.83 -8.37
C GLY A 97 -7.96 2.83 -8.88
N TRP A 98 -8.65 1.72 -8.67
CA TRP A 98 -10.08 1.54 -8.92
C TRP A 98 -10.77 1.05 -7.66
N ILE A 99 -11.95 1.58 -7.41
CA ILE A 99 -12.90 1.07 -6.42
C ILE A 99 -14.18 0.67 -7.15
N PHE A 100 -14.76 -0.45 -6.74
CA PHE A 100 -16.04 -0.97 -7.26
C PHE A 100 -17.01 -1.19 -6.12
N ASP A 101 -18.29 -1.08 -6.43
CA ASP A 101 -19.36 -1.33 -5.47
C ASP A 101 -19.37 -2.80 -4.99
N HIS A 102 -20.11 -3.02 -3.92
CA HIS A 102 -20.24 -4.34 -3.30
C HIS A 102 -20.92 -5.39 -4.21
N ASP A 103 -21.68 -4.97 -5.25
CA ASP A 103 -22.36 -5.88 -6.17
C ASP A 103 -21.47 -6.35 -7.32
N THR A 104 -20.37 -5.65 -7.57
CA THR A 104 -19.44 -6.03 -8.63
C THR A 104 -18.68 -7.30 -8.25
N VAL A 105 -18.90 -8.37 -8.99
CA VAL A 105 -18.23 -9.69 -8.85
C VAL A 105 -17.23 -9.86 -9.97
N PHE A 106 -16.03 -10.32 -9.65
CA PHE A 106 -14.98 -10.61 -10.61
C PHE A 106 -14.86 -12.11 -10.87
N ASP A 107 -14.54 -12.47 -12.11
CA ASP A 107 -14.07 -13.81 -12.45
C ASP A 107 -12.66 -13.99 -11.89
N MET A 108 -12.48 -14.99 -11.01
CA MET A 108 -11.20 -15.22 -10.33
C MET A 108 -10.04 -15.47 -11.30
N THR A 109 -10.28 -16.24 -12.34
CA THR A 109 -9.24 -16.58 -13.33
C THR A 109 -8.83 -15.35 -14.13
N GLN A 110 -9.81 -14.58 -14.61
CA GLN A 110 -9.56 -13.39 -15.43
C GLN A 110 -8.88 -12.27 -14.64
N ILE A 111 -9.30 -12.03 -13.39
CA ILE A 111 -8.67 -10.98 -12.57
C ILE A 111 -7.24 -11.34 -12.16
N LEU A 112 -6.95 -12.61 -11.87
CA LEU A 112 -5.58 -13.07 -11.60
C LEU A 112 -4.69 -13.00 -12.84
N GLU A 113 -5.21 -13.36 -14.01
CA GLU A 113 -4.48 -13.23 -15.27
C GLU A 113 -4.20 -11.77 -15.60
N TRP A 114 -5.20 -10.90 -15.43
CA TRP A 114 -5.01 -9.46 -15.56
C TRP A 114 -3.93 -8.93 -14.62
N ALA A 115 -3.97 -9.29 -13.34
CA ALA A 115 -2.96 -8.86 -12.36
C ALA A 115 -1.55 -9.37 -12.70
N ARG A 116 -1.45 -10.60 -13.25
CA ARG A 116 -0.18 -11.22 -13.66
C ARG A 116 0.42 -10.54 -14.89
N THR A 117 -0.40 -10.21 -15.88
CA THR A 117 0.04 -9.69 -17.18
C THR A 117 0.11 -8.17 -17.25
N ALA A 118 -0.42 -7.45 -16.26
CA ALA A 118 -0.32 -6.00 -16.19
C ALA A 118 1.15 -5.54 -16.24
N SER A 119 1.50 -4.76 -17.25
CA SER A 119 2.87 -4.21 -17.44
C SER A 119 3.14 -3.08 -16.46
N VAL A 120 3.26 -3.41 -15.16
CA VAL A 120 3.55 -2.49 -14.07
C VAL A 120 4.43 -3.18 -13.02
N GLN A 121 5.13 -2.42 -12.20
CA GLN A 121 5.98 -2.98 -11.15
C GLN A 121 5.19 -3.68 -10.04
N ARG A 122 4.03 -3.14 -9.69
CA ARG A 122 3.19 -3.69 -8.62
C ARG A 122 1.72 -3.65 -8.99
N ALA A 123 1.02 -4.76 -8.74
CA ALA A 123 -0.43 -4.88 -8.79
C ALA A 123 -0.94 -5.42 -7.47
N LYS A 124 -1.88 -4.72 -6.83
CA LYS A 124 -2.48 -5.11 -5.56
C LYS A 124 -3.99 -5.01 -5.65
N GLY A 125 -4.69 -5.98 -5.08
CA GLY A 125 -6.15 -5.93 -5.07
C GLY A 125 -6.77 -6.73 -3.95
N MET A 126 -7.98 -6.31 -3.60
CA MET A 126 -8.95 -7.04 -2.81
C MET A 126 -10.28 -6.92 -3.54
N VAL A 127 -10.75 -8.01 -4.10
CA VAL A 127 -11.93 -8.00 -4.96
C VAL A 127 -12.93 -9.09 -4.55
N ARG A 128 -14.21 -8.83 -4.77
CA ARG A 128 -15.27 -9.80 -4.61
C ARG A 128 -15.24 -10.80 -5.77
N ILE A 129 -15.27 -12.07 -5.42
CA ILE A 129 -15.46 -13.21 -6.34
C ILE A 129 -16.72 -13.99 -5.93
N ALA A 130 -17.17 -14.92 -6.76
CA ALA A 130 -18.37 -15.72 -6.48
C ALA A 130 -18.32 -16.45 -5.13
N GLY A 131 -17.12 -16.86 -4.65
CA GLY A 131 -16.92 -17.59 -3.39
C GLY A 131 -16.50 -16.70 -2.21
N GLY A 132 -16.53 -15.35 -2.32
CA GLY A 132 -16.11 -14.46 -1.24
C GLY A 132 -15.12 -13.37 -1.66
N THR A 133 -13.97 -13.28 -1.02
CA THR A 133 -12.92 -12.29 -1.31
C THR A 133 -11.69 -12.97 -1.90
N LEU A 134 -11.15 -12.37 -2.94
CA LEU A 134 -9.80 -12.63 -3.44
C LEU A 134 -8.90 -11.44 -3.11
N ARG A 135 -7.76 -11.71 -2.47
CA ARG A 135 -6.67 -10.76 -2.29
C ARG A 135 -5.49 -11.19 -3.14
N PHE A 136 -4.84 -10.24 -3.78
CA PHE A 136 -3.60 -10.48 -4.50
C PHE A 136 -2.62 -9.32 -4.31
N ASN A 137 -1.34 -9.65 -4.31
CA ASN A 137 -0.24 -8.70 -4.28
C ASN A 137 0.88 -9.24 -5.16
N ARG A 138 1.10 -8.60 -6.30
CA ARG A 138 2.21 -8.89 -7.21
C ARG A 138 3.23 -7.78 -7.11
N GLN A 139 4.46 -8.14 -6.85
CA GLN A 139 5.60 -7.23 -6.88
C GLN A 139 6.72 -7.89 -7.67
N GLN A 140 7.07 -7.32 -8.81
CA GLN A 140 8.02 -7.91 -9.75
C GLN A 140 7.63 -9.35 -10.14
N HIS A 141 8.37 -10.36 -9.64
CA HIS A 141 8.15 -11.78 -9.92
C HIS A 141 7.38 -12.51 -8.81
N GLU A 142 7.20 -11.87 -7.66
CA GLU A 142 6.46 -12.43 -6.53
C GLU A 142 4.96 -12.16 -6.71
N PHE A 143 4.14 -13.20 -6.55
CA PHE A 143 2.70 -13.11 -6.66
C PHE A 143 2.02 -13.89 -5.54
N GLU A 144 1.58 -13.16 -4.54
CA GLU A 144 0.85 -13.68 -3.38
C GLU A 144 -0.65 -13.63 -3.64
N ILE A 145 -1.36 -14.70 -3.28
CA ILE A 145 -2.80 -14.86 -3.46
C ILE A 145 -3.40 -15.42 -2.18
N GLU A 146 -4.48 -14.82 -1.72
CA GLU A 146 -5.24 -15.25 -0.55
C GLU A 146 -6.74 -15.18 -0.86
N THR A 147 -7.52 -16.14 -0.37
CA THR A 147 -8.98 -16.13 -0.47
C THR A 147 -9.62 -16.17 0.91
N ALA A 148 -10.81 -15.60 1.03
CA ALA A 148 -11.64 -15.67 2.23
C ALA A 148 -13.11 -15.83 1.83
N ASP A 149 -13.88 -16.57 2.63
CA ASP A 149 -15.30 -16.90 2.35
C ASP A 149 -16.24 -15.69 2.51
N SER A 150 -15.81 -14.64 3.21
CA SER A 150 -16.59 -13.42 3.39
C SER A 150 -16.41 -12.45 2.23
N ALA A 151 -17.51 -11.90 1.71
CA ALA A 151 -17.43 -10.85 0.68
C ALA A 151 -16.93 -9.53 1.28
N PRO A 152 -16.11 -8.75 0.53
CA PRO A 152 -15.65 -7.43 0.98
C PRO A 152 -16.78 -6.40 0.85
N ALA A 153 -16.70 -5.32 1.62
CA ALA A 153 -17.66 -4.21 1.54
C ALA A 153 -17.58 -3.47 0.19
N ASP A 154 -16.39 -3.39 -0.38
CA ASP A 154 -16.11 -2.88 -1.72
C ASP A 154 -14.91 -3.65 -2.32
N SER A 155 -14.73 -3.56 -3.63
CA SER A 155 -13.56 -4.12 -4.30
C SER A 155 -12.58 -3.02 -4.66
N ARG A 156 -11.29 -3.24 -4.39
CA ARG A 156 -10.23 -2.25 -4.63
C ARG A 156 -9.06 -2.87 -5.35
N VAL A 157 -8.57 -2.15 -6.35
CA VAL A 157 -7.40 -2.55 -7.14
C VAL A 157 -6.49 -1.34 -7.28
N GLU A 158 -5.19 -1.53 -7.15
CA GLU A 158 -4.18 -0.49 -7.29
C GLU A 158 -2.99 -1.01 -8.09
N LEU A 159 -2.57 -0.23 -9.07
CA LEU A 159 -1.36 -0.44 -9.86
C LEU A 159 -0.35 0.66 -9.55
N ILE A 160 0.93 0.28 -9.47
CA ILE A 160 2.03 1.21 -9.18
C ILE A 160 3.17 0.93 -10.14
N ASP A 161 3.74 2.00 -10.72
CA ASP A 161 4.91 1.94 -11.60
C ASP A 161 5.80 3.17 -11.43
N THR A 162 7.04 3.11 -11.91
CA THR A 162 7.96 4.26 -12.00
C THR A 162 7.70 5.15 -13.21
N ALA A 163 6.90 4.69 -14.16
CA ALA A 163 6.43 5.46 -15.31
C ALA A 163 4.89 5.47 -15.35
N ARG A 164 4.32 6.46 -16.04
CA ARG A 164 2.87 6.49 -16.25
C ARG A 164 2.45 5.32 -17.14
N GLY A 165 1.65 4.42 -16.58
CA GLY A 165 1.18 3.22 -17.27
C GLY A 165 0.05 3.49 -18.28
N PRO A 166 -0.28 2.49 -19.10
CA PRO A 166 -1.39 2.55 -20.05
C PRO A 166 -2.74 2.32 -19.34
N TRP A 167 -3.09 3.22 -18.41
CA TRP A 167 -4.21 3.06 -17.48
C TRP A 167 -5.55 2.79 -18.17
N ASN A 168 -5.78 3.34 -19.36
CA ASN A 168 -7.04 3.15 -20.09
C ASN A 168 -7.18 1.70 -20.61
N SER A 169 -6.15 1.12 -21.19
CA SER A 169 -6.18 -0.27 -21.65
C SER A 169 -6.25 -1.25 -20.49
N LEU A 170 -5.50 -0.98 -19.41
CA LEU A 170 -5.58 -1.77 -18.18
C LEU A 170 -6.96 -1.70 -17.54
N GLN A 171 -7.62 -0.55 -17.56
CA GLN A 171 -9.00 -0.39 -17.11
C GLN A 171 -9.97 -1.21 -17.98
N THR A 172 -9.85 -1.15 -19.29
CA THR A 172 -10.74 -1.91 -20.19
C THR A 172 -10.64 -3.41 -19.91
N ALA A 173 -9.43 -3.93 -19.76
CA ALA A 173 -9.21 -5.33 -19.40
C ALA A 173 -9.71 -5.68 -17.98
N LEU A 174 -9.53 -4.78 -17.00
CA LEU A 174 -10.06 -4.95 -15.65
C LEU A 174 -11.59 -5.01 -15.63
N LEU A 175 -12.24 -4.13 -16.39
CA LEU A 175 -13.71 -4.10 -16.51
C LEU A 175 -14.26 -5.34 -17.23
N ALA A 176 -13.50 -5.94 -18.15
CA ALA A 176 -13.87 -7.19 -18.82
C ALA A 176 -13.78 -8.42 -17.89
N ALA A 177 -13.01 -8.37 -16.82
CA ALA A 177 -12.91 -9.45 -15.85
C ALA A 177 -14.09 -9.51 -14.84
N ARG A 178 -15.11 -8.64 -14.98
CA ARG A 178 -16.36 -8.70 -14.19
C ARG A 178 -17.32 -9.72 -14.78
N GLN A 179 -18.07 -10.36 -13.87
CA GLN A 179 -19.20 -11.24 -14.24
C GLN A 179 -20.50 -10.46 -14.46
#